data_bebf3cf2e18d51d605669c421e7cebcd
#
_entry.id   bebf3cf2e18d51d605669c421e7cebcd
#
_cell.length_a   1.000
_cell.length_b   1.000
_cell.length_c   1.000
_cell.angle_alpha   90.00
_cell.angle_beta   90.00
_cell.angle_gamma   90.00
#
_symmetry.space_group_name_H-M   'P 1'
#
loop_
_entity.id
_entity.type
_entity.pdbx_description
1 polymer ?
#
loop_
_entity_poly.entity_id
_entity_poly.type
_entity_poly.pdbx_seq_one_letter_code
_entity_poly.pdbx_strand_id
1 'polypeptide(L)'
;MVEESIFLDYVGDSPRMRLLQYLIEGRGFDYTLTDMLHAGVSWGTLNTLIPALLELDLIMKTRKIGRITLYKINAKNSAAKQLIALYDSLILQQLRHKVKVPIHA
;
A
#
# COMPACT_ATOMS: atom_id res chain seq x y z
N MET A 1 -11.35 -12.70 -8.70
CA MET A 1 -10.17 -13.53 -8.48
C MET A 1 -9.16 -12.78 -7.66
N VAL A 2 -8.72 -13.37 -6.60
CA VAL A 2 -7.76 -12.72 -5.72
C VAL A 2 -6.37 -12.98 -6.28
N GLU A 3 -5.66 -11.92 -6.60
CA GLU A 3 -4.29 -12.08 -7.03
C GLU A 3 -3.41 -12.36 -5.82
N GLU A 4 -2.50 -13.30 -5.99
CA GLU A 4 -1.52 -13.57 -4.96
C GLU A 4 -0.59 -12.38 -4.82
N SER A 5 -0.35 -11.99 -3.59
CA SER A 5 0.54 -10.88 -3.27
C SER A 5 1.67 -11.39 -2.40
N ILE A 6 2.87 -11.33 -2.93
CA ILE A 6 4.05 -11.72 -2.16
C ILE A 6 4.22 -10.80 -0.94
N PHE A 7 3.88 -9.52 -1.07
CA PHE A 7 3.95 -8.59 0.06
C PHE A 7 3.03 -9.05 1.20
N LEU A 8 1.77 -9.36 0.88
CA LEU A 8 0.81 -9.82 1.89
C LEU A 8 1.18 -11.18 2.47
N ASP A 9 1.84 -12.03 1.69
CA ASP A 9 2.34 -13.30 2.21
C ASP A 9 3.37 -13.07 3.31
N TYR A 10 4.20 -12.06 3.18
CA TYR A 10 5.24 -11.75 4.16
C TYR A 10 4.71 -10.99 5.37
N VAL A 11 3.84 -10.00 5.15
CA VAL A 11 3.39 -9.14 6.24
C VAL A 11 2.06 -9.55 6.86
N GLY A 12 1.37 -10.48 6.22
CA GLY A 12 0.05 -10.92 6.65
C GLY A 12 -1.06 -10.19 5.90
N ASP A 13 -2.06 -10.97 5.50
CA ASP A 13 -3.21 -10.44 4.76
C ASP A 13 -4.23 -9.87 5.74
N SER A 14 -4.20 -8.57 5.94
CA SER A 14 -5.14 -7.85 6.78
C SER A 14 -5.65 -6.64 6.03
N PRO A 15 -6.80 -6.08 6.43
CA PRO A 15 -7.29 -4.85 5.81
C PRO A 15 -6.27 -3.72 5.85
N ARG A 16 -5.56 -3.59 6.96
CA ARG A 16 -4.51 -2.57 7.10
C ARG A 16 -3.41 -2.77 6.06
N MET A 17 -2.90 -3.98 5.94
CA MET A 17 -1.80 -4.24 5.02
C MET A 17 -2.24 -4.20 3.56
N ARG A 18 -3.48 -4.58 3.26
CA ARG A 18 -4.06 -4.41 1.92
C ARG A 18 -4.11 -2.95 1.53
N LEU A 19 -4.55 -2.10 2.44
CA LEU A 19 -4.62 -0.67 2.18
C LEU A 19 -3.24 -0.07 1.98
N LEU A 20 -2.29 -0.41 2.85
CA LEU A 20 -0.92 0.07 2.72
C LEU A 20 -0.29 -0.39 1.41
N GLN A 21 -0.50 -1.63 1.02
CA GLN A 21 -0.01 -2.13 -0.26
C GLN A 21 -0.57 -1.31 -1.43
N TYR A 22 -1.87 -1.05 -1.42
CA TYR A 22 -2.51 -0.26 -2.46
C TYR A 22 -1.86 1.12 -2.58
N LEU A 23 -1.64 1.78 -1.45
CA LEU A 23 -1.04 3.10 -1.42
C LEU A 23 0.45 3.08 -1.80
N ILE A 24 1.16 2.02 -1.45
CA ILE A 24 2.56 1.85 -1.83
C ILE A 24 2.69 1.62 -3.34
N GLU A 25 1.84 0.78 -3.90
CA GLU A 25 1.83 0.53 -5.34
C GLU A 25 1.56 1.81 -6.13
N GLY A 26 0.68 2.63 -5.61
CA GLY A 26 0.32 3.90 -6.25
C GLY A 26 0.96 5.11 -5.58
N ARG A 27 2.15 4.98 -5.04
CA ARG A 27 2.76 6.03 -4.21
C ARG A 27 3.06 7.34 -4.92
N GLY A 28 2.99 7.35 -6.24
CA GLY A 28 3.14 8.58 -7.00
C GLY A 28 1.86 9.43 -7.08
N PHE A 29 0.75 8.91 -6.56
CA PHE A 29 -0.56 9.54 -6.68
C PHE A 29 -1.22 9.67 -5.31
N ASP A 30 -2.27 10.50 -5.27
CA ASP A 30 -3.13 10.58 -4.09
C ASP A 30 -4.51 10.01 -4.45
N TYR A 31 -5.24 9.60 -3.42
CA TYR A 31 -6.46 8.82 -3.60
C TYR A 31 -7.57 9.27 -2.68
N THR A 32 -8.80 9.18 -3.18
CA THR A 32 -10.00 9.38 -2.36
C THR A 32 -10.29 8.10 -1.57
N LEU A 33 -11.19 8.20 -0.58
CA LEU A 33 -11.64 7.01 0.14
C LEU A 33 -12.31 6.01 -0.80
N THR A 34 -13.07 6.51 -1.78
CA THR A 34 -13.73 5.65 -2.76
C THR A 34 -12.70 4.86 -3.57
N ASP A 35 -11.62 5.51 -3.98
CA ASP A 35 -10.52 4.83 -4.68
C ASP A 35 -9.96 3.69 -3.83
N MET A 36 -9.80 3.93 -2.53
CA MET A 36 -9.19 2.96 -1.62
C MET A 36 -10.03 1.71 -1.41
N LEU A 37 -11.31 1.73 -1.77
CA LEU A 37 -12.12 0.52 -1.75
C LEU A 37 -11.55 -0.57 -2.67
N HIS A 38 -10.80 -0.17 -3.70
CA HIS A 38 -10.14 -1.10 -4.60
C HIS A 38 -9.05 -1.92 -3.92
N ALA A 39 -8.64 -1.54 -2.71
CA ALA A 39 -7.70 -2.33 -1.94
C ALA A 39 -8.33 -3.61 -1.36
N GLY A 40 -9.65 -3.77 -1.51
CA GLY A 40 -10.36 -4.91 -0.94
C GLY A 40 -10.70 -4.70 0.52
N VAL A 41 -10.94 -3.45 0.92
CA VAL A 41 -11.25 -3.07 2.30
C VAL A 41 -12.65 -2.47 2.31
N SER A 42 -13.46 -2.84 3.29
CA SER A 42 -14.82 -2.31 3.40
C SER A 42 -14.82 -0.84 3.82
N TRP A 43 -15.90 -0.17 3.50
CA TRP A 43 -16.07 1.24 3.85
C TRP A 43 -15.95 1.47 5.36
N GLY A 44 -16.60 0.62 6.14
CA GLY A 44 -16.54 0.75 7.61
C GLY A 44 -15.13 0.58 8.14
N THR A 45 -14.37 -0.36 7.57
CA THR A 45 -12.99 -0.59 7.96
C THR A 45 -12.10 0.59 7.57
N LEU A 46 -12.32 1.18 6.39
CA LEU A 46 -11.59 2.38 5.98
C LEU A 46 -11.78 3.52 6.97
N ASN A 47 -13.01 3.73 7.41
CA ASN A 47 -13.31 4.80 8.35
C ASN A 47 -12.58 4.64 9.68
N THR A 48 -12.21 3.42 10.03
CA THR A 48 -11.41 3.14 11.23
C THR A 48 -9.91 3.24 10.93
N LEU A 49 -9.48 2.72 9.78
CA LEU A 49 -8.07 2.68 9.44
C LEU A 49 -7.47 4.03 9.12
N ILE A 50 -8.21 4.88 8.40
CA ILE A 50 -7.66 6.16 7.95
C ILE A 50 -7.22 7.04 9.14
N PRO A 51 -8.03 7.26 10.17
CA PRO A 51 -7.57 8.03 11.33
C PRO A 51 -6.36 7.40 12.01
N ALA A 52 -6.34 6.07 12.13
CA ALA A 52 -5.22 5.37 12.77
C ALA A 52 -3.92 5.53 11.99
N LEU A 53 -3.99 5.42 10.67
CA LEU A 53 -2.80 5.56 9.84
C LEU A 53 -2.31 7.01 9.76
N LEU A 54 -3.21 7.98 9.81
CA LEU A 54 -2.84 9.39 9.92
C LEU A 54 -2.12 9.68 11.24
N GLU A 55 -2.62 9.09 12.34
CA GLU A 55 -2.01 9.24 13.65
C GLU A 55 -0.57 8.74 13.66
N LEU A 56 -0.29 7.66 12.94
CA LEU A 56 1.05 7.09 12.83
C LEU A 56 1.92 7.78 11.78
N ASP A 57 1.39 8.78 11.09
CA ASP A 57 2.06 9.45 9.97
C ASP A 57 2.47 8.51 8.84
N LEU A 58 1.81 7.36 8.73
CA LEU A 58 2.06 6.43 7.62
C LEU A 58 1.42 6.91 6.34
N ILE A 59 0.33 7.66 6.44
CA ILE A 59 -0.33 8.30 5.32
C ILE A 59 -0.48 9.78 5.63
N MET A 60 -0.75 10.56 4.61
CA MET A 60 -0.92 12.00 4.76
C MET A 60 -2.04 12.50 3.88
N LYS A 61 -2.69 13.56 4.32
CA LYS A 61 -3.65 14.29 3.49
C LYS A 61 -2.85 15.14 2.51
N THR A 62 -3.26 15.15 1.26
CA THR A 62 -2.56 15.92 0.23
C THR A 62 -3.32 17.18 -0.17
N ARG A 63 -4.61 17.06 -0.43
CA ARG A 63 -5.42 18.17 -0.91
C ARG A 63 -6.89 17.86 -0.75
N LYS A 64 -7.72 18.87 -0.98
CA LYS A 64 -9.16 18.73 -1.04
C LYS A 64 -9.66 19.17 -2.41
N ILE A 65 -10.63 18.42 -2.92
CA ILE A 65 -11.36 18.81 -4.12
C ILE A 65 -12.81 18.88 -3.68
N GLY A 66 -13.32 20.12 -3.49
CA GLY A 66 -14.63 20.30 -2.89
C GLY A 66 -14.62 19.79 -1.45
N ARG A 67 -15.47 18.82 -1.16
CA ARG A 67 -15.55 18.19 0.17
C ARG A 67 -14.73 16.92 0.28
N ILE A 68 -14.06 16.54 -0.80
CA ILE A 68 -13.34 15.26 -0.88
C ILE A 68 -11.89 15.50 -0.51
N THR A 69 -11.40 14.76 0.49
CA THR A 69 -10.00 14.79 0.88
C THR A 69 -9.28 13.65 0.18
N LEU A 70 -8.06 13.92 -0.29
CA LEU A 70 -7.21 12.91 -0.91
C LEU A 70 -6.05 12.58 0.02
N TYR A 71 -5.57 11.37 -0.08
CA TYR A 71 -4.53 10.81 0.80
C TYR A 71 -3.47 10.09 -0.02
N LYS A 72 -2.28 9.99 0.53
CA LYS A 72 -1.21 9.19 -0.06
C LYS A 72 -0.33 8.61 1.03
N ILE A 73 0.48 7.62 0.66
CA ILE A 73 1.51 7.11 1.57
C ILE A 73 2.48 8.23 1.89
N ASN A 74 2.89 8.32 3.14
CA ASN A 74 3.85 9.35 3.54
C ASN A 74 5.27 8.83 3.40
N ALA A 75 5.85 9.03 2.22
CA ALA A 75 7.18 8.52 1.91
C ALA A 75 8.30 9.19 2.73
N LYS A 76 7.99 10.23 3.50
CA LYS A 76 8.97 10.87 4.39
C LYS A 76 9.01 10.20 5.76
N ASN A 77 7.98 9.44 6.10
CA ASN A 77 7.93 8.71 7.36
C ASN A 77 8.91 7.53 7.31
N SER A 78 9.70 7.37 8.36
CA SER A 78 10.74 6.34 8.40
C SER A 78 10.17 4.93 8.25
N ALA A 79 9.07 4.62 8.94
CA ALA A 79 8.43 3.31 8.84
C ALA A 79 7.84 3.08 7.45
N ALA A 80 7.21 4.11 6.88
CA ALA A 80 6.66 4.01 5.53
C ALA A 80 7.77 3.74 4.51
N LYS A 81 8.92 4.40 4.67
CA LYS A 81 10.08 4.13 3.80
C LYS A 81 10.50 2.68 3.85
N GLN A 82 10.52 2.08 5.04
CA GLN A 82 10.90 0.69 5.20
C GLN A 82 9.87 -0.26 4.57
N LEU A 83 8.59 0.06 4.70
CA LEU A 83 7.55 -0.74 4.07
C LEU A 83 7.65 -0.67 2.55
N ILE A 84 7.92 0.50 2.01
CA ILE A 84 8.12 0.68 0.56
C ILE A 84 9.34 -0.13 0.11
N ALA A 85 10.43 -0.06 0.85
CA ALA A 85 11.65 -0.80 0.52
C ALA A 85 11.39 -2.31 0.55
N LEU A 86 10.65 -2.79 1.54
CA LEU A 86 10.29 -4.20 1.62
C LEU A 86 9.43 -4.60 0.42
N TYR A 87 8.42 -3.80 0.11
CA TYR A 87 7.56 -4.05 -1.03
C TYR A 87 8.37 -4.18 -2.32
N ASP A 88 9.23 -3.20 -2.58
CA ASP A 88 10.05 -3.18 -3.79
C ASP A 88 10.99 -4.39 -3.86
N SER A 89 11.59 -4.74 -2.73
CA SER A 89 12.47 -5.89 -2.64
C SER A 89 11.73 -7.19 -2.97
N LEU A 90 10.52 -7.34 -2.45
CA LEU A 90 9.72 -8.54 -2.68
C LEU A 90 9.23 -8.63 -4.13
N ILE A 91 8.89 -7.50 -4.73
CA ILE A 91 8.49 -7.49 -6.14
C ILE A 91 9.66 -7.92 -7.03
N LEU A 92 10.86 -7.43 -6.75
CA LEU A 92 12.04 -7.86 -7.50
C LEU A 92 12.30 -9.36 -7.34
N GLN A 93 12.14 -9.88 -6.13
CA GLN A 93 12.27 -11.30 -5.86
C GLN A 93 11.25 -12.11 -6.66
N GLN A 94 10.00 -11.64 -6.69
CA GLN A 94 8.94 -12.30 -7.43
C GLN A 94 9.21 -12.30 -8.93
N LEU A 95 9.70 -11.19 -9.47
CA LEU A 95 10.02 -11.08 -10.88
C LEU A 95 11.15 -12.02 -11.26
N ARG A 96 12.16 -12.16 -10.43
CA ARG A 96 13.25 -13.10 -10.68
C ARG A 96 12.73 -14.53 -10.73
N HIS A 97 11.82 -14.87 -9.84
CA HIS A 97 11.22 -16.19 -9.78
C HIS A 97 10.40 -16.48 -11.04
N LYS A 98 9.61 -15.51 -11.47
CA LYS A 98 8.75 -15.66 -12.65
C LYS A 98 9.53 -15.80 -13.93
N VAL A 99 10.56 -15.00 -14.08
CA VAL A 99 11.34 -14.98 -15.31
C VAL A 99 12.23 -16.22 -15.41
N LYS A 100 12.50 -16.87 -14.29
CA LYS A 100 13.34 -18.07 -14.24
C LYS A 100 14.61 -17.88 -15.01
N VAL A 101 15.21 -16.72 -14.86
CA VAL A 101 16.49 -16.46 -15.49
C VAL A 101 17.47 -17.45 -14.91
N PRO A 102 18.11 -18.28 -15.73
CA PRO A 102 19.11 -19.17 -15.20
C PRO A 102 20.23 -18.32 -14.65
N ILE A 103 20.35 -18.35 -13.35
CA ILE A 103 21.45 -17.68 -12.72
C ILE A 103 22.58 -18.67 -12.71
N HIS A 104 23.22 -18.74 -13.83
CA HIS A 104 24.42 -19.54 -13.83
C HIS A 104 25.57 -18.62 -13.60
N ALA A 105 26.21 -18.99 -12.63
CA ALA A 105 27.50 -18.41 -12.54
C ALA A 105 28.29 -18.78 -13.77
#